data_6633a6095cf6ccbf0d85cdcea2edeb82
#
_entry.id   6633a6095cf6ccbf0d85cdcea2edeb82
#
_cell.length_a   1.000
_cell.length_b   1.000
_cell.length_c   1.000
_cell.angle_alpha   90.00
_cell.angle_beta   90.00
_cell.angle_gamma   90.00
#
_symmetry.space_group_name_H-M   'P 1'
#
loop_
_entity.id
_entity.type
_entity.pdbx_description
1 polymer ?
#
loop_
_entity_poly.entity_id
_entity_poly.type
_entity_poly.pdbx_seq_one_letter_code
_entity_poly.pdbx_strand_id
1 'polypeptide(L)'
;MTPRFHDLVPAALRRTWAAEGHCPDLDLYSLFRAQRIARPHDTAVIDAQGEISYADLDRRARCLAAGLARTGIGPGDTVGVQLPNTREAVAADLAIAALGAVALPFPVGRGGREALSLLGRSGARAVLAATEYRGLAHARELAELSRPSGVSVELAALHTVIAAGPGPAPEGCLSLDALLDTEADDFRPARPDPDAAARILVSSGSEAEPKMVAYSHNALAGGRGNSLASLLREGTPPRCLFLVPLASAFGSSGTAVTLARHGGCLVLLDRFTPDAALEAIRAHRPTHVMAVPTMVRMMLDRPAAEHERPAAPTALVLGGSALDAATRDEARRAFGCAVVNLYGSADGVHCHGGPAGPAGPETGPGIVVGRPDPGVCEIRIAPLQGGASGDAGEILARGPMTPMCYVGAPELNMRYRTADGWVRTGDLGRFTEDGTLRVVGRLKDIVIRGGANVSPAEVEGELSSHPDVRDVLCVGVPDPLMGERLAACVVPRPGRQPALASLCAHLDRLGLERRKHPEHLLLITGDLPLTPAGKPDRAALRARAADAFPADRTQAG
;
A
#
# COMPACT_ATOMS: atom_id res chain seq x y z
N MET A 1 27.47 17.28 4.40
CA MET A 1 26.22 16.82 3.73
C MET A 1 25.36 16.13 4.78
N THR A 2 24.13 16.59 5.01
CA THR A 2 23.18 15.90 5.90
C THR A 2 22.89 14.51 5.31
N PRO A 3 22.92 13.42 6.11
CA PRO A 3 22.63 12.09 5.59
C PRO A 3 21.24 12.08 4.96
N ARG A 4 21.13 11.50 3.77
CA ARG A 4 19.88 11.44 2.98
C ARG A 4 18.77 10.68 3.73
N PHE A 5 19.15 9.68 4.51
CA PHE A 5 18.29 8.89 5.36
C PHE A 5 18.68 9.14 6.81
N HIS A 6 17.89 9.95 7.51
CA HIS A 6 18.06 10.19 8.93
C HIS A 6 17.00 9.43 9.70
N ASP A 7 17.40 8.51 10.57
CA ASP A 7 16.44 7.80 11.41
C ASP A 7 15.96 8.74 12.52
N LEU A 8 14.68 9.09 12.47
CA LEU A 8 13.99 9.92 13.46
C LEU A 8 13.40 9.09 14.62
N VAL A 9 13.51 7.77 14.55
CA VAL A 9 13.15 6.90 15.68
C VAL A 9 14.30 6.91 16.67
N PRO A 10 14.05 7.16 17.98
CA PRO A 10 15.09 7.10 19.00
C PRO A 10 15.82 5.75 18.98
N ALA A 11 17.15 5.76 18.89
CA ALA A 11 17.97 4.55 18.81
C ALA A 11 17.74 3.59 20.00
N ALA A 12 17.37 4.11 21.16
CA ALA A 12 17.01 3.30 22.31
C ALA A 12 15.80 2.40 22.02
N LEU A 13 14.78 2.91 21.31
CA LEU A 13 13.60 2.12 20.93
C LEU A 13 13.97 1.02 19.93
N ARG A 14 14.82 1.31 18.92
CA ARG A 14 15.31 0.29 17.97
C ARG A 14 15.98 -0.86 18.72
N ARG A 15 16.89 -0.53 19.65
CA ARG A 15 17.57 -1.55 20.48
C ARG A 15 16.61 -2.34 21.38
N THR A 16 15.62 -1.68 21.96
CA THR A 16 14.59 -2.35 22.78
C THR A 16 13.83 -3.37 21.94
N TRP A 17 13.31 -2.98 20.78
CA TRP A 17 12.55 -3.89 19.92
C TRP A 17 13.37 -5.07 19.39
N ALA A 18 14.65 -4.86 19.11
CA ALA A 18 15.55 -5.95 18.74
C ALA A 18 15.81 -6.89 19.93
N ALA A 19 16.08 -6.34 21.13
CA ALA A 19 16.33 -7.12 22.34
C ALA A 19 15.09 -7.93 22.79
N GLU A 20 13.88 -7.42 22.55
CA GLU A 20 12.61 -8.10 22.81
C GLU A 20 12.27 -9.17 21.74
N GLY A 21 13.10 -9.29 20.69
CA GLY A 21 12.90 -10.27 19.61
C GLY A 21 11.85 -9.86 18.57
N HIS A 22 11.39 -8.60 18.59
CA HIS A 22 10.44 -8.10 17.60
C HIS A 22 11.07 -7.85 16.23
N CYS A 23 12.39 -7.76 16.14
CA CYS A 23 13.15 -7.61 14.91
C CYS A 23 14.13 -8.77 14.74
N PRO A 24 14.38 -9.25 13.51
CA PRO A 24 15.33 -10.32 13.25
C PRO A 24 16.79 -9.90 13.42
N ASP A 25 17.07 -8.60 13.47
CA ASP A 25 18.38 -7.97 13.57
C ASP A 25 19.37 -8.43 12.48
N LEU A 26 18.83 -8.57 11.28
CA LEU A 26 19.54 -8.97 10.07
C LEU A 26 19.04 -8.14 8.86
N ASP A 27 19.95 -7.90 7.91
CA ASP A 27 19.56 -7.29 6.64
C ASP A 27 18.69 -8.25 5.79
N LEU A 28 17.90 -7.68 4.86
CA LEU A 28 16.94 -8.44 4.04
C LEU A 28 17.60 -9.50 3.18
N TYR A 29 18.79 -9.22 2.61
CA TYR A 29 19.46 -10.22 1.79
C TYR A 29 20.03 -11.36 2.62
N SER A 30 20.56 -11.09 3.81
CA SER A 30 21.00 -12.12 4.76
C SER A 30 19.85 -13.02 5.20
N LEU A 31 18.66 -12.46 5.46
CA LEU A 31 17.44 -13.24 5.76
C LEU A 31 17.05 -14.13 4.57
N PHE A 32 16.99 -13.56 3.35
CA PHE A 32 16.68 -14.34 2.14
C PHE A 32 17.71 -15.46 1.91
N ARG A 33 18.99 -15.16 2.09
CA ARG A 33 20.08 -16.14 1.96
C ARG A 33 19.93 -17.30 2.96
N ALA A 34 19.49 -17.03 4.18
CA ALA A 34 19.21 -18.08 5.16
C ALA A 34 18.11 -19.02 4.65
N GLN A 35 17.02 -18.49 4.08
CA GLN A 35 15.95 -19.30 3.47
C GLN A 35 16.48 -20.10 2.27
N ARG A 36 17.27 -19.48 1.40
CA ARG A 36 17.90 -20.16 0.25
C ARG A 36 18.80 -21.31 0.68
N ILE A 37 19.57 -21.16 1.76
CA ILE A 37 20.41 -22.26 2.29
C ILE A 37 19.56 -23.39 2.82
N ALA A 38 18.48 -23.07 3.55
CA ALA A 38 17.60 -24.09 4.17
C ALA A 38 16.76 -24.84 3.12
N ARG A 39 16.38 -24.19 2.02
CA ARG A 39 15.44 -24.73 1.01
C ARG A 39 15.78 -24.29 -0.42
N PRO A 40 16.95 -24.68 -0.97
CA PRO A 40 17.45 -24.16 -2.26
C PRO A 40 16.55 -24.50 -3.45
N HIS A 41 15.86 -25.64 -3.39
CA HIS A 41 15.04 -26.17 -4.50
C HIS A 41 13.54 -25.86 -4.35
N ASP A 42 13.12 -25.28 -3.23
CA ASP A 42 11.75 -24.86 -3.06
C ASP A 42 11.42 -23.70 -4.00
N THR A 43 10.17 -23.64 -4.45
CA THR A 43 9.66 -22.58 -5.31
C THR A 43 9.61 -21.26 -4.52
N ALA A 44 10.34 -20.26 -4.97
CA ALA A 44 10.33 -18.91 -4.41
C ALA A 44 9.28 -18.02 -5.07
N VAL A 45 9.17 -18.05 -6.40
CA VAL A 45 8.23 -17.23 -7.17
C VAL A 45 7.57 -18.07 -8.26
N ILE A 46 6.28 -17.83 -8.45
CA ILE A 46 5.47 -18.31 -9.58
C ILE A 46 4.93 -17.07 -10.30
N ASP A 47 5.23 -16.95 -11.59
CA ASP A 47 4.71 -15.87 -12.44
C ASP A 47 4.38 -16.40 -13.86
N ALA A 48 4.13 -15.51 -14.81
CA ALA A 48 3.80 -15.90 -16.20
C ALA A 48 4.89 -16.74 -16.89
N GLN A 49 6.15 -16.70 -16.40
CA GLN A 49 7.25 -17.51 -16.91
C GLN A 49 7.36 -18.89 -16.22
N GLY A 50 6.43 -19.22 -15.31
CA GLY A 50 6.43 -20.47 -14.53
C GLY A 50 7.09 -20.31 -13.15
N GLU A 51 7.64 -21.38 -12.62
CA GLU A 51 8.25 -21.42 -11.29
C GLU A 51 9.75 -21.08 -11.34
N ILE A 52 10.25 -20.46 -10.26
CA ILE A 52 11.70 -20.27 -10.04
C ILE A 52 12.03 -20.66 -8.61
N SER A 53 13.13 -21.42 -8.44
CA SER A 53 13.59 -21.86 -7.13
C SER A 53 14.30 -20.73 -6.35
N TYR A 54 14.47 -20.92 -5.04
CA TYR A 54 15.27 -20.02 -4.20
C TYR A 54 16.72 -19.91 -4.71
N ALA A 55 17.32 -21.04 -5.14
CA ALA A 55 18.69 -21.06 -5.65
C ALA A 55 18.83 -20.27 -6.96
N ASP A 56 17.87 -20.44 -7.89
CA ASP A 56 17.91 -19.74 -9.16
C ASP A 56 17.60 -18.25 -9.02
N LEU A 57 16.67 -17.90 -8.12
CA LEU A 57 16.37 -16.51 -7.80
C LEU A 57 17.58 -15.81 -7.15
N ASP A 58 18.29 -16.49 -6.23
CA ASP A 58 19.53 -15.99 -5.62
C ASP A 58 20.61 -15.75 -6.68
N ARG A 59 20.81 -16.70 -7.60
CA ARG A 59 21.76 -16.54 -8.71
C ARG A 59 21.43 -15.29 -9.54
N ARG A 60 20.17 -15.11 -9.96
CA ARG A 60 19.72 -13.93 -10.71
C ARG A 60 19.95 -12.64 -9.92
N ALA A 61 19.61 -12.62 -8.63
CA ALA A 61 19.84 -11.46 -7.78
C ALA A 61 21.32 -11.09 -7.65
N ARG A 62 22.21 -12.09 -7.50
CA ARG A 62 23.64 -11.88 -7.41
C ARG A 62 24.25 -11.39 -8.73
N CYS A 63 23.85 -11.96 -9.87
CA CYS A 63 24.28 -11.50 -11.19
C CYS A 63 23.86 -10.05 -11.42
N LEU A 64 22.62 -9.71 -11.12
CA LEU A 64 22.13 -8.35 -11.23
C LEU A 64 22.86 -7.39 -10.28
N ALA A 65 23.12 -7.81 -9.03
CA ALA A 65 23.89 -7.01 -8.07
C ALA A 65 25.32 -6.76 -8.56
N ALA A 66 26.01 -7.77 -9.09
CA ALA A 66 27.33 -7.62 -9.68
C ALA A 66 27.32 -6.67 -10.89
N GLY A 67 26.30 -6.79 -11.76
CA GLY A 67 26.10 -5.88 -12.89
C GLY A 67 25.89 -4.44 -12.45
N LEU A 68 25.01 -4.20 -11.48
CA LEU A 68 24.77 -2.88 -10.89
C LEU A 68 26.03 -2.30 -10.21
N ALA A 69 26.81 -3.13 -9.50
CA ALA A 69 28.07 -2.68 -8.89
C ALA A 69 29.06 -2.17 -9.96
N ARG A 70 29.15 -2.84 -11.13
CA ARG A 70 29.97 -2.39 -12.25
C ARG A 70 29.55 -1.03 -12.83
N THR A 71 28.27 -0.63 -12.65
CA THR A 71 27.81 0.71 -13.02
C THR A 71 28.06 1.77 -11.93
N GLY A 72 28.72 1.39 -10.83
CA GLY A 72 29.07 2.28 -9.73
C GLY A 72 27.99 2.43 -8.66
N ILE A 73 27.01 1.53 -8.64
CA ILE A 73 26.00 1.48 -7.56
C ILE A 73 26.58 0.71 -6.37
N GLY A 74 26.44 1.29 -5.17
CA GLY A 74 26.96 0.71 -3.93
C GLY A 74 26.07 0.98 -2.72
N PRO A 75 26.58 0.66 -1.51
CA PRO A 75 25.82 0.83 -0.26
C PRO A 75 25.29 2.26 -0.07
N GLY A 76 24.04 2.37 0.31
CA GLY A 76 23.35 3.64 0.56
C GLY A 76 22.87 4.39 -0.70
N ASP A 77 23.23 3.95 -1.91
CA ASP A 77 22.69 4.51 -3.15
C ASP A 77 21.22 4.14 -3.33
N THR A 78 20.43 5.04 -3.88
CA THR A 78 19.02 4.76 -4.21
C THR A 78 18.91 4.24 -5.64
N VAL A 79 18.14 3.16 -5.80
CA VAL A 79 17.83 2.55 -7.10
C VAL A 79 16.32 2.49 -7.30
N GLY A 80 15.82 3.15 -8.34
CA GLY A 80 14.41 3.11 -8.75
C GLY A 80 14.04 1.75 -9.34
N VAL A 81 12.80 1.29 -9.09
CA VAL A 81 12.26 0.06 -9.69
C VAL A 81 10.85 0.33 -10.19
N GLN A 82 10.68 0.43 -11.52
CA GLN A 82 9.40 0.62 -12.19
C GLN A 82 9.04 -0.61 -13.03
N LEU A 83 8.77 -1.71 -12.34
CA LEU A 83 8.49 -3.00 -12.95
C LEU A 83 7.11 -3.53 -12.53
N PRO A 84 6.44 -4.33 -13.38
CA PRO A 84 5.24 -5.06 -12.98
C PRO A 84 5.58 -6.16 -11.96
N ASN A 85 4.56 -6.86 -11.46
CA ASN A 85 4.72 -7.98 -10.54
C ASN A 85 5.31 -9.20 -11.27
N THR A 86 6.63 -9.28 -11.35
CA THR A 86 7.37 -10.36 -12.01
C THR A 86 8.58 -10.79 -11.18
N ARG A 87 9.19 -11.93 -11.53
CA ARG A 87 10.43 -12.39 -10.91
C ARG A 87 11.58 -11.39 -11.04
N GLU A 88 11.58 -10.57 -12.10
CA GLU A 88 12.58 -9.52 -12.31
C GLU A 88 12.47 -8.42 -11.24
N ALA A 89 11.24 -8.03 -10.87
CA ALA A 89 11.03 -7.07 -9.78
C ALA A 89 11.50 -7.62 -8.43
N VAL A 90 11.27 -8.92 -8.18
CA VAL A 90 11.74 -9.60 -6.96
C VAL A 90 13.28 -9.73 -6.97
N ALA A 91 13.87 -10.12 -8.10
CA ALA A 91 15.32 -10.21 -8.24
C ALA A 91 15.99 -8.83 -8.07
N ALA A 92 15.36 -7.75 -8.58
CA ALA A 92 15.84 -6.38 -8.39
C ALA A 92 15.83 -5.97 -6.92
N ASP A 93 14.74 -6.22 -6.19
CA ASP A 93 14.67 -5.94 -4.74
C ASP A 93 15.79 -6.66 -3.97
N LEU A 94 16.03 -7.94 -4.28
CA LEU A 94 17.08 -8.74 -3.63
C LEU A 94 18.49 -8.29 -4.05
N ALA A 95 18.70 -7.93 -5.31
CA ALA A 95 19.98 -7.44 -5.80
C ALA A 95 20.36 -6.10 -5.13
N ILE A 96 19.41 -5.18 -5.03
CA ILE A 96 19.58 -3.89 -4.37
C ILE A 96 19.90 -4.10 -2.87
N ALA A 97 19.19 -5.01 -2.21
CA ALA A 97 19.48 -5.38 -0.83
C ALA A 97 20.86 -6.03 -0.67
N ALA A 98 21.28 -6.90 -1.61
CA ALA A 98 22.60 -7.52 -1.61
C ALA A 98 23.75 -6.51 -1.78
N LEU A 99 23.49 -5.38 -2.43
CA LEU A 99 24.44 -4.26 -2.56
C LEU A 99 24.47 -3.36 -1.31
N GLY A 100 23.54 -3.52 -0.36
CA GLY A 100 23.34 -2.57 0.72
C GLY A 100 22.80 -1.22 0.23
N ALA A 101 22.23 -1.20 -0.98
CA ALA A 101 21.57 -0.04 -1.59
C ALA A 101 20.10 0.05 -1.15
N VAL A 102 19.43 1.14 -1.48
CA VAL A 102 18.06 1.43 -1.08
C VAL A 102 17.12 1.32 -2.27
N ALA A 103 16.15 0.41 -2.20
CA ALA A 103 15.16 0.24 -3.27
C ALA A 103 14.11 1.35 -3.22
N LEU A 104 13.80 1.97 -4.37
CA LEU A 104 12.68 2.87 -4.58
C LEU A 104 11.72 2.27 -5.62
N PRO A 105 10.88 1.30 -5.23
CA PRO A 105 9.87 0.79 -6.15
C PRO A 105 8.68 1.74 -6.22
N PHE A 106 8.16 1.92 -7.43
CA PHE A 106 6.94 2.66 -7.70
C PHE A 106 6.15 2.02 -8.86
N PRO A 107 4.80 2.15 -8.85
CA PRO A 107 3.96 1.46 -9.81
C PRO A 107 4.30 1.80 -11.26
N VAL A 108 4.34 0.78 -12.11
CA VAL A 108 4.62 0.89 -13.55
C VAL A 108 3.57 1.73 -14.31
N GLY A 109 2.40 1.98 -13.72
CA GLY A 109 1.38 2.87 -14.30
C GLY A 109 1.64 4.38 -14.11
N ARG A 110 2.74 4.78 -13.43
CA ARG A 110 3.09 6.20 -13.26
C ARG A 110 3.78 6.71 -14.52
N GLY A 111 3.35 7.90 -15.01
CA GLY A 111 3.96 8.55 -16.16
C GLY A 111 5.34 9.14 -15.85
N GLY A 112 6.09 9.49 -16.92
CA GLY A 112 7.48 9.93 -16.81
C GLY A 112 7.69 11.12 -15.88
N ARG A 113 6.84 12.14 -15.89
CA ARG A 113 6.95 13.30 -14.99
C ARG A 113 6.93 12.91 -13.52
N GLU A 114 6.03 12.01 -13.14
CA GLU A 114 5.89 11.55 -11.75
C GLU A 114 7.08 10.66 -11.35
N ALA A 115 7.53 9.80 -12.26
CA ALA A 115 8.72 8.99 -12.07
C ALA A 115 9.97 9.87 -11.88
N LEU A 116 10.14 10.92 -12.69
CA LEU A 116 11.23 11.88 -12.58
C LEU A 116 11.24 12.61 -11.23
N SER A 117 10.08 13.07 -10.75
CA SER A 117 9.96 13.69 -9.44
C SER A 117 10.42 12.73 -8.33
N LEU A 118 10.01 11.46 -8.36
CA LEU A 118 10.43 10.46 -7.38
C LEU A 118 11.94 10.19 -7.44
N LEU A 119 12.49 9.99 -8.65
CA LEU A 119 13.91 9.70 -8.86
C LEU A 119 14.78 10.89 -8.44
N GLY A 120 14.39 12.11 -8.81
CA GLY A 120 15.11 13.34 -8.45
C GLY A 120 15.13 13.59 -6.95
N ARG A 121 13.96 13.63 -6.31
CA ARG A 121 13.85 13.89 -4.86
C ARG A 121 14.53 12.82 -4.01
N SER A 122 14.51 11.57 -4.45
CA SER A 122 15.25 10.48 -3.78
C SER A 122 16.74 10.50 -4.08
N GLY A 123 17.17 11.22 -5.12
CA GLY A 123 18.52 11.22 -5.68
C GLY A 123 18.92 9.82 -6.15
N ALA A 124 18.02 9.14 -6.81
CA ALA A 124 18.29 7.83 -7.38
C ALA A 124 19.44 7.91 -8.40
N ARG A 125 20.35 6.94 -8.34
CA ARG A 125 21.50 6.85 -9.25
C ARG A 125 21.24 5.93 -10.44
N ALA A 126 20.37 4.95 -10.26
CA ALA A 126 19.93 4.04 -11.32
C ALA A 126 18.43 3.81 -11.23
N VAL A 127 17.84 3.37 -12.33
CA VAL A 127 16.46 2.90 -12.39
C VAL A 127 16.32 1.68 -13.29
N LEU A 128 15.65 0.64 -12.79
CA LEU A 128 15.16 -0.47 -13.59
C LEU A 128 13.74 -0.15 -14.02
N ALA A 129 13.48 -0.09 -15.32
CA ALA A 129 12.16 0.25 -15.86
C ALA A 129 11.73 -0.75 -16.93
N ALA A 130 10.42 -1.01 -17.00
CA ALA A 130 9.86 -1.84 -18.06
C ALA A 130 10.17 -1.24 -19.43
N THR A 131 10.62 -2.06 -20.39
CA THR A 131 10.81 -1.62 -21.78
C THR A 131 9.51 -1.10 -22.34
N GLU A 132 8.43 -1.85 -22.13
CA GLU A 132 7.07 -1.44 -22.46
C GLU A 132 6.10 -2.03 -21.45
N TYR A 133 5.09 -1.25 -21.09
CA TYR A 133 3.94 -1.74 -20.31
C TYR A 133 2.68 -0.97 -20.72
N ARG A 134 1.65 -1.68 -21.22
CA ARG A 134 0.38 -1.12 -21.68
C ARG A 134 0.54 0.00 -22.72
N GLY A 135 1.45 -0.18 -23.67
CA GLY A 135 1.74 0.80 -24.73
C GLY A 135 2.60 1.99 -24.28
N LEU A 136 3.09 2.01 -23.04
CA LEU A 136 4.00 3.03 -22.52
C LEU A 136 5.44 2.50 -22.50
N ALA A 137 6.35 3.22 -23.16
CA ALA A 137 7.77 2.86 -23.28
C ALA A 137 8.60 3.49 -22.15
N HIS A 138 8.43 3.01 -20.91
CA HIS A 138 8.99 3.63 -19.70
C HIS A 138 10.50 3.79 -19.72
N ALA A 139 11.26 2.75 -20.08
CA ALA A 139 12.72 2.80 -20.10
C ALA A 139 13.23 3.85 -21.11
N ARG A 140 12.61 3.90 -22.31
CA ARG A 140 12.96 4.91 -23.33
C ARG A 140 12.67 6.32 -22.84
N GLU A 141 11.46 6.56 -22.31
CA GLU A 141 11.05 7.87 -21.79
C GLU A 141 12.03 8.37 -20.71
N LEU A 142 12.38 7.50 -19.75
CA LEU A 142 13.34 7.85 -18.69
C LEU A 142 14.75 8.12 -19.23
N ALA A 143 15.23 7.34 -20.22
CA ALA A 143 16.53 7.55 -20.84
C ALA A 143 16.59 8.88 -21.62
N GLU A 144 15.53 9.24 -22.35
CA GLU A 144 15.43 10.51 -23.07
C GLU A 144 15.43 11.70 -22.12
N LEU A 145 14.65 11.60 -21.03
CA LEU A 145 14.51 12.67 -20.04
C LEU A 145 15.75 12.83 -19.13
N SER A 146 16.60 11.81 -19.01
CA SER A 146 17.86 11.87 -18.25
C SER A 146 19.07 12.37 -19.06
N ARG A 147 18.92 12.66 -20.37
CA ARG A 147 20.00 13.20 -21.23
C ARG A 147 20.38 14.64 -20.82
N PRO A 148 21.67 15.03 -20.91
CA PRO A 148 22.16 16.35 -20.45
C PRO A 148 21.48 17.56 -21.08
N SER A 149 20.90 17.44 -22.27
CA SER A 149 20.19 18.53 -22.97
C SER A 149 18.78 18.84 -22.44
N GLY A 150 18.24 17.99 -21.56
CA GLY A 150 16.91 18.14 -20.97
C GLY A 150 16.90 18.11 -19.44
N VAL A 151 18.07 18.06 -18.79
CA VAL A 151 18.18 17.82 -17.35
C VAL A 151 17.67 19.00 -16.55
N SER A 152 16.56 18.80 -15.84
CA SER A 152 16.31 19.56 -14.63
C SER A 152 17.43 19.24 -13.63
N VAL A 153 17.87 20.22 -12.86
CA VAL A 153 18.89 20.08 -11.80
C VAL A 153 18.55 18.92 -10.83
N GLU A 154 17.30 18.51 -10.77
CA GLU A 154 16.76 17.45 -9.93
C GLU A 154 17.26 16.04 -10.29
N LEU A 155 17.63 15.78 -11.56
CA LEU A 155 18.08 14.45 -12.04
C LEU A 155 19.60 14.29 -12.13
N ALA A 156 20.37 15.22 -11.61
CA ALA A 156 21.83 15.21 -11.72
C ALA A 156 22.49 13.92 -11.15
N ALA A 157 21.79 13.15 -10.33
CA ALA A 157 22.29 11.89 -9.76
C ALA A 157 22.00 10.67 -10.63
N LEU A 158 20.96 10.68 -11.47
CA LEU A 158 20.56 9.53 -12.29
C LEU A 158 21.48 9.40 -13.51
N HIS A 159 22.26 8.33 -13.56
CA HIS A 159 23.21 8.07 -14.64
C HIS A 159 23.02 6.73 -15.33
N THR A 160 22.14 5.85 -14.81
CA THR A 160 21.93 4.51 -15.37
C THR A 160 20.46 4.18 -15.47
N VAL A 161 19.98 3.91 -16.67
CA VAL A 161 18.64 3.36 -16.93
C VAL A 161 18.79 1.94 -17.43
N ILE A 162 18.13 0.98 -16.78
CA ILE A 162 18.13 -0.44 -17.13
C ILE A 162 16.73 -0.80 -17.66
N ALA A 163 16.70 -1.25 -18.91
CA ALA A 163 15.48 -1.68 -19.57
C ALA A 163 15.19 -3.17 -19.29
N ALA A 164 14.03 -3.47 -18.76
CA ALA A 164 13.56 -4.82 -18.46
C ALA A 164 12.36 -5.18 -19.34
N GLY A 165 12.51 -6.19 -20.17
CA GLY A 165 11.46 -6.68 -21.06
C GLY A 165 12.03 -7.25 -22.35
N PRO A 166 11.18 -7.84 -23.23
CA PRO A 166 11.61 -8.49 -24.45
C PRO A 166 12.18 -7.49 -25.47
N GLY A 167 13.14 -7.94 -26.25
CA GLY A 167 13.74 -7.18 -27.35
C GLY A 167 14.98 -6.37 -26.94
N PRO A 168 15.56 -5.63 -27.89
CA PRO A 168 16.78 -4.85 -27.63
C PRO A 168 16.49 -3.68 -26.68
N ALA A 169 17.46 -3.39 -25.80
CA ALA A 169 17.35 -2.22 -24.93
C ALA A 169 17.27 -0.93 -25.77
N PRO A 170 16.41 0.04 -25.40
CA PRO A 170 16.39 1.34 -26.05
C PRO A 170 17.75 2.05 -25.97
N GLU A 171 17.99 2.99 -26.90
CA GLU A 171 19.23 3.79 -26.90
C GLU A 171 19.41 4.54 -25.56
N GLY A 172 20.59 4.43 -24.98
CA GLY A 172 20.91 5.01 -23.67
C GLY A 172 20.50 4.16 -22.47
N CYS A 173 19.93 2.96 -22.71
CA CYS A 173 19.60 2.00 -21.65
C CYS A 173 20.57 0.81 -21.67
N LEU A 174 20.85 0.27 -20.49
CA LEU A 174 21.42 -1.07 -20.35
C LEU A 174 20.32 -2.12 -20.45
N SER A 175 20.63 -3.31 -20.94
CA SER A 175 19.69 -4.44 -20.91
C SER A 175 19.73 -5.13 -19.54
N LEU A 176 18.56 -5.42 -18.97
CA LEU A 176 18.47 -6.25 -17.76
C LEU A 176 19.05 -7.66 -18.02
N ASP A 177 18.78 -8.25 -19.18
CA ASP A 177 19.29 -9.58 -19.53
C ASP A 177 20.82 -9.59 -19.55
N ALA A 178 21.45 -8.56 -20.14
CA ALA A 178 22.91 -8.43 -20.12
C ALA A 178 23.49 -8.31 -18.70
N LEU A 179 22.76 -7.68 -17.76
CA LEU A 179 23.16 -7.63 -16.35
C LEU A 179 22.95 -8.98 -15.66
N LEU A 180 21.93 -9.74 -16.03
CA LEU A 180 21.67 -11.08 -15.50
C LEU A 180 22.69 -12.12 -15.99
N ASP A 181 23.35 -11.87 -17.12
CA ASP A 181 24.47 -12.69 -17.66
C ASP A 181 25.82 -12.33 -17.03
N THR A 182 25.85 -11.36 -16.12
CA THR A 182 27.08 -10.97 -15.42
C THR A 182 27.56 -12.10 -14.51
N GLU A 183 28.85 -12.47 -14.62
CA GLU A 183 29.47 -13.40 -13.67
C GLU A 183 29.45 -12.80 -12.25
N ALA A 184 28.96 -13.60 -11.29
CA ALA A 184 28.78 -13.18 -9.89
C ALA A 184 29.62 -14.00 -8.89
N ASP A 185 30.59 -14.80 -9.35
CA ASP A 185 31.39 -15.68 -8.48
C ASP A 185 32.21 -14.89 -7.45
N ASP A 186 32.76 -13.76 -7.85
CA ASP A 186 33.51 -12.85 -6.98
C ASP A 186 32.64 -11.82 -6.25
N PHE A 187 31.34 -11.75 -6.55
CA PHE A 187 30.46 -10.81 -5.87
C PHE A 187 30.28 -11.19 -4.40
N ARG A 188 30.57 -10.24 -3.53
CA ARG A 188 30.39 -10.37 -2.06
C ARG A 188 29.27 -9.45 -1.63
N PRO A 189 28.13 -10.00 -1.17
CA PRO A 189 27.03 -9.19 -0.67
C PRO A 189 27.47 -8.29 0.50
N ALA A 190 26.99 -7.07 0.50
CA ALA A 190 27.11 -6.17 1.64
C ALA A 190 26.36 -6.73 2.85
N ARG A 191 26.74 -6.25 4.03
CA ARG A 191 26.05 -6.53 5.30
C ARG A 191 25.76 -5.20 5.98
N PRO A 192 24.78 -4.46 5.49
CA PRO A 192 24.42 -3.19 6.11
C PRO A 192 23.88 -3.41 7.52
N ASP A 193 23.96 -2.35 8.34
CA ASP A 193 23.27 -2.32 9.62
C ASP A 193 21.79 -2.63 9.41
N PRO A 194 21.18 -3.53 10.18
CA PRO A 194 19.74 -3.84 10.09
C PRO A 194 18.82 -2.62 10.26
N ASP A 195 19.27 -1.58 10.93
CA ASP A 195 18.55 -0.31 11.05
C ASP A 195 18.91 0.72 9.96
N ALA A 196 19.81 0.40 9.02
CA ALA A 196 20.03 1.21 7.83
C ALA A 196 18.82 1.17 6.87
N ALA A 197 18.71 2.21 6.02
CA ALA A 197 17.64 2.28 5.03
C ALA A 197 17.75 1.14 4.01
N ALA A 198 16.64 0.43 3.77
CA ALA A 198 16.55 -0.66 2.82
C ALA A 198 15.60 -0.35 1.65
N ARG A 199 14.53 0.39 1.93
CA ARG A 199 13.47 0.61 0.94
C ARG A 199 12.73 1.91 1.20
N ILE A 200 12.35 2.59 0.13
CA ILE A 200 11.45 3.75 0.15
C ILE A 200 10.08 3.29 -0.31
N LEU A 201 9.07 3.48 0.51
CA LEU A 201 7.67 3.26 0.13
C LEU A 201 7.07 4.56 -0.39
N VAL A 202 6.47 4.51 -1.56
CA VAL A 202 5.78 5.64 -2.17
C VAL A 202 4.32 5.58 -1.79
N SER A 203 3.82 6.61 -1.10
CA SER A 203 2.40 6.69 -0.77
C SER A 203 1.57 7.10 -1.99
N SER A 204 0.32 6.64 -2.02
CA SER A 204 -0.69 7.11 -2.98
C SER A 204 -1.41 8.37 -2.48
N GLY A 205 -0.80 9.13 -1.56
CA GLY A 205 -1.44 10.20 -0.80
C GLY A 205 -2.00 11.32 -1.67
N SER A 206 -2.94 12.05 -1.10
CA SER A 206 -3.65 13.22 -1.64
C SER A 206 -2.88 14.54 -1.43
N GLU A 207 -1.62 14.48 -1.14
CA GLU A 207 -0.71 15.63 -1.21
C GLU A 207 -0.40 15.91 -2.68
N ALA A 208 0.00 17.13 -3.03
CA ALA A 208 0.34 17.50 -4.40
C ALA A 208 1.42 16.59 -5.01
N GLU A 209 2.29 16.04 -4.17
CA GLU A 209 3.29 15.04 -4.54
C GLU A 209 3.25 13.81 -3.61
N PRO A 210 3.53 12.60 -4.14
CA PRO A 210 3.59 11.38 -3.33
C PRO A 210 4.65 11.49 -2.24
N LYS A 211 4.31 11.09 -1.00
CA LYS A 211 5.28 10.98 0.08
C LYS A 211 6.20 9.78 -0.18
N MET A 212 7.47 9.95 0.08
CA MET A 212 8.48 8.90 0.07
C MET A 212 8.90 8.59 1.50
N VAL A 213 8.65 7.36 1.96
CA VAL A 213 8.82 6.95 3.35
C VAL A 213 9.92 5.90 3.44
N ALA A 214 11.05 6.23 4.09
CA ALA A 214 12.19 5.32 4.24
C ALA A 214 11.96 4.30 5.35
N TYR A 215 12.24 3.04 5.05
CA TYR A 215 12.17 1.91 5.96
C TYR A 215 13.54 1.24 6.10
N SER A 216 13.91 0.85 7.33
CA SER A 216 15.06 0.00 7.59
C SER A 216 14.75 -1.47 7.29
N HIS A 217 15.79 -2.30 7.22
CA HIS A 217 15.66 -3.75 7.10
C HIS A 217 14.84 -4.32 8.26
N ASN A 218 15.16 -3.93 9.50
CA ASN A 218 14.42 -4.35 10.69
C ASN A 218 12.94 -3.94 10.66
N ALA A 219 12.62 -2.72 10.23
CA ALA A 219 11.24 -2.25 10.19
C ALA A 219 10.38 -3.02 9.15
N LEU A 220 10.99 -3.46 8.05
CA LEU A 220 10.32 -4.29 7.04
C LEU A 220 10.20 -5.74 7.50
N ALA A 221 11.31 -6.39 7.87
CA ALA A 221 11.32 -7.80 8.20
C ALA A 221 10.75 -8.10 9.59
N GLY A 222 10.94 -7.18 10.55
CA GLY A 222 10.39 -7.26 11.92
C GLY A 222 8.92 -6.87 11.95
N GLY A 223 8.63 -5.60 12.11
CA GLY A 223 7.26 -5.15 12.35
C GLY A 223 6.22 -5.62 11.32
N ARG A 224 6.50 -5.46 10.02
CA ARG A 224 5.61 -5.99 8.96
C ARG A 224 5.63 -7.51 8.91
N GLY A 225 6.78 -8.14 9.17
CA GLY A 225 6.90 -9.60 9.26
C GLY A 225 6.05 -10.18 10.37
N ASN A 226 6.03 -9.55 11.54
CA ASN A 226 5.23 -9.97 12.68
C ASN A 226 3.72 -9.87 12.38
N SER A 227 3.29 -8.83 11.64
CA SER A 227 1.90 -8.71 11.19
C SER A 227 1.47 -9.89 10.31
N LEU A 228 2.32 -10.36 9.40
CA LEU A 228 2.01 -11.56 8.61
C LEU A 228 2.11 -12.82 9.47
N ALA A 229 3.11 -12.91 10.36
CA ALA A 229 3.31 -14.09 11.23
C ALA A 229 2.06 -14.44 12.04
N SER A 230 1.31 -13.42 12.50
CA SER A 230 0.06 -13.63 13.26
C SER A 230 -1.09 -14.24 12.43
N LEU A 231 -0.95 -14.29 11.09
CA LEU A 231 -1.90 -14.90 10.17
C LEU A 231 -1.47 -16.30 9.71
N LEU A 232 -0.19 -16.68 9.94
CA LEU A 232 0.35 -17.94 9.47
C LEU A 232 -0.10 -19.11 10.35
N ARG A 233 -0.15 -20.29 9.75
CA ARG A 233 -0.23 -21.55 10.49
C ARG A 233 1.18 -22.02 10.83
N GLU A 234 1.36 -22.47 12.04
CA GLU A 234 2.64 -22.99 12.51
C GLU A 234 3.17 -24.11 11.58
N GLY A 235 4.47 -24.06 11.28
CA GLY A 235 5.15 -25.07 10.47
C GLY A 235 4.87 -25.04 8.97
N THR A 236 4.01 -24.13 8.48
CA THR A 236 3.68 -24.05 7.03
C THR A 236 4.18 -22.74 6.44
N PRO A 237 5.18 -22.76 5.53
CA PRO A 237 5.59 -21.56 4.81
C PRO A 237 4.44 -20.95 4.01
N PRO A 238 4.29 -19.61 4.01
CA PRO A 238 3.18 -18.97 3.30
C PRO A 238 3.39 -19.05 1.78
N ARG A 239 2.30 -19.35 1.05
CA ARG A 239 2.21 -19.13 -0.39
C ARG A 239 1.26 -17.98 -0.62
N CYS A 240 1.80 -16.81 -0.95
CA CYS A 240 1.04 -15.57 -1.04
C CYS A 240 0.80 -15.14 -2.49
N LEU A 241 -0.47 -15.04 -2.88
CA LEU A 241 -0.88 -14.42 -4.14
C LEU A 241 -1.03 -12.90 -3.93
N PHE A 242 -0.19 -12.12 -4.61
CA PHE A 242 -0.27 -10.67 -4.58
C PHE A 242 -1.03 -10.14 -5.79
N LEU A 243 -2.27 -9.72 -5.57
CA LEU A 243 -3.07 -9.01 -6.57
C LEU A 243 -2.74 -7.51 -6.61
N VAL A 244 -2.19 -6.98 -5.50
CA VAL A 244 -1.68 -5.60 -5.42
C VAL A 244 -0.26 -5.51 -5.98
N PRO A 245 0.15 -4.34 -6.53
CA PRO A 245 1.52 -4.14 -6.98
C PRO A 245 2.55 -4.33 -5.86
N LEU A 246 3.61 -5.10 -6.08
CA LEU A 246 4.75 -5.23 -5.16
C LEU A 246 5.41 -3.87 -4.86
N ALA A 247 5.31 -2.94 -5.79
CA ALA A 247 5.77 -1.56 -5.66
C ALA A 247 4.92 -0.69 -4.72
N SER A 248 3.74 -1.17 -4.28
CA SER A 248 2.88 -0.45 -3.33
C SER A 248 3.35 -0.67 -1.89
N ALA A 249 2.87 0.19 -0.96
CA ALA A 249 3.14 0.01 0.46
C ALA A 249 2.63 -1.36 0.98
N PHE A 250 1.48 -1.83 0.53
CA PHE A 250 0.94 -3.14 0.89
C PHE A 250 1.76 -4.27 0.25
N GLY A 251 2.07 -4.16 -1.05
CA GLY A 251 2.84 -5.16 -1.78
C GLY A 251 4.30 -5.30 -1.33
N SER A 252 4.84 -4.29 -0.62
CA SER A 252 6.20 -4.35 -0.06
C SER A 252 6.43 -5.53 0.89
N SER A 253 5.34 -6.15 1.39
CA SER A 253 5.40 -7.39 2.16
C SER A 253 5.74 -8.64 1.33
N GLY A 254 5.80 -8.54 0.00
CA GLY A 254 6.17 -9.67 -0.86
C GLY A 254 7.61 -10.13 -0.63
N THR A 255 8.57 -9.42 -1.18
CA THR A 255 9.99 -9.81 -1.11
C THR A 255 10.51 -9.81 0.33
N ALA A 256 10.30 -8.72 1.06
CA ALA A 256 10.87 -8.56 2.40
C ALA A 256 10.28 -9.50 3.45
N VAL A 257 8.95 -9.71 3.39
CA VAL A 257 8.24 -10.46 4.43
C VAL A 257 8.00 -11.91 3.99
N THR A 258 7.31 -12.12 2.86
CA THR A 258 6.94 -13.48 2.43
C THR A 258 8.17 -14.32 2.12
N LEU A 259 9.11 -13.82 1.32
CA LEU A 259 10.32 -14.58 0.95
C LEU A 259 11.40 -14.49 2.03
N ALA A 260 11.92 -13.29 2.32
CA ALA A 260 13.11 -13.16 3.16
C ALA A 260 12.82 -13.54 4.62
N ARG A 261 11.73 -13.04 5.22
CA ARG A 261 11.43 -13.30 6.63
C ARG A 261 10.85 -14.69 6.87
N HIS A 262 9.89 -15.14 6.05
CA HIS A 262 9.11 -16.36 6.32
C HIS A 262 9.42 -17.54 5.40
N GLY A 263 10.30 -17.38 4.41
CA GLY A 263 10.69 -18.46 3.50
C GLY A 263 9.52 -19.04 2.71
N GLY A 264 8.57 -18.21 2.33
CA GLY A 264 7.38 -18.60 1.59
C GLY A 264 7.56 -18.56 0.07
N CYS A 265 6.44 -18.57 -0.64
CA CYS A 265 6.37 -18.49 -2.11
C CYS A 265 5.49 -17.32 -2.52
N LEU A 266 5.93 -16.55 -3.51
CA LEU A 266 5.12 -15.51 -4.16
C LEU A 266 4.44 -16.07 -5.39
N VAL A 267 3.13 -15.87 -5.49
CA VAL A 267 2.37 -16.04 -6.74
C VAL A 267 2.07 -14.64 -7.26
N LEU A 268 2.52 -14.33 -8.47
CA LEU A 268 2.50 -13.00 -9.04
C LEU A 268 1.70 -12.97 -10.33
N LEU A 269 0.86 -11.94 -10.46
CA LEU A 269 0.23 -11.56 -11.71
C LEU A 269 0.80 -10.20 -12.11
N ASP A 270 1.31 -10.09 -13.34
CA ASP A 270 1.78 -8.84 -13.91
C ASP A 270 0.65 -7.81 -14.03
N ARG A 271 -0.57 -8.32 -14.16
CA ARG A 271 -1.80 -7.55 -14.27
C ARG A 271 -2.96 -8.27 -13.57
N PHE A 272 -3.68 -7.53 -12.74
CA PHE A 272 -4.94 -8.00 -12.18
C PHE A 272 -6.06 -8.01 -13.24
N THR A 273 -6.71 -9.17 -13.40
CA THR A 273 -8.07 -9.33 -13.91
C THR A 273 -8.79 -10.31 -12.98
N PRO A 274 -10.13 -10.22 -12.84
CA PRO A 274 -10.86 -11.17 -12.00
C PRO A 274 -10.61 -12.63 -12.40
N ASP A 275 -10.63 -12.91 -13.71
CA ASP A 275 -10.46 -14.27 -14.25
C ASP A 275 -9.05 -14.81 -13.98
N ALA A 276 -8.01 -14.01 -14.22
CA ALA A 276 -6.62 -14.41 -13.92
C ALA A 276 -6.40 -14.63 -12.41
N ALA A 277 -7.04 -13.83 -11.56
CA ALA A 277 -6.94 -13.99 -10.11
C ALA A 277 -7.61 -15.28 -9.64
N LEU A 278 -8.82 -15.59 -10.12
CA LEU A 278 -9.53 -16.83 -9.82
C LEU A 278 -8.77 -18.06 -10.35
N GLU A 279 -8.19 -17.96 -11.56
CA GLU A 279 -7.36 -19.04 -12.12
C GLU A 279 -6.09 -19.26 -11.29
N ALA A 280 -5.40 -18.18 -10.87
CA ALA A 280 -4.21 -18.29 -10.02
C ALA A 280 -4.55 -18.94 -8.65
N ILE A 281 -5.72 -18.65 -8.08
CA ILE A 281 -6.19 -19.29 -6.83
C ILE A 281 -6.38 -20.79 -7.07
N ARG A 282 -6.99 -21.19 -8.19
CA ARG A 282 -7.21 -22.62 -8.54
C ARG A 282 -5.89 -23.34 -8.81
N ALA A 283 -5.07 -22.79 -9.71
CA ALA A 283 -3.86 -23.46 -10.19
C ALA A 283 -2.77 -23.54 -9.11
N HIS A 284 -2.57 -22.47 -8.34
CA HIS A 284 -1.41 -22.36 -7.44
C HIS A 284 -1.76 -22.54 -5.97
N ARG A 285 -3.04 -22.62 -5.60
CA ARG A 285 -3.54 -22.88 -4.23
C ARG A 285 -2.82 -22.02 -3.17
N PRO A 286 -2.88 -20.68 -3.28
CA PRO A 286 -2.22 -19.82 -2.31
C PRO A 286 -2.82 -20.02 -0.92
N THR A 287 -1.99 -19.92 0.11
CA THR A 287 -2.46 -19.88 1.50
C THR A 287 -3.10 -18.53 1.84
N HIS A 288 -2.55 -17.44 1.27
CA HIS A 288 -3.02 -16.08 1.51
C HIS A 288 -3.15 -15.33 0.17
N VAL A 289 -4.21 -14.54 0.05
CA VAL A 289 -4.44 -13.65 -1.08
C VAL A 289 -4.40 -12.21 -0.59
N MET A 290 -3.45 -11.41 -1.09
CA MET A 290 -3.26 -10.01 -0.74
C MET A 290 -3.95 -9.12 -1.76
N ALA A 291 -5.04 -8.48 -1.38
CA ALA A 291 -5.89 -7.73 -2.31
C ALA A 291 -6.46 -6.45 -1.69
N VAL A 292 -7.09 -5.61 -2.52
CA VAL A 292 -7.97 -4.55 -2.05
C VAL A 292 -9.44 -4.99 -2.16
N PRO A 293 -10.36 -4.46 -1.33
CA PRO A 293 -11.78 -4.83 -1.35
C PRO A 293 -12.42 -4.77 -2.74
N THR A 294 -12.08 -3.76 -3.55
CA THR A 294 -12.61 -3.60 -4.92
C THR A 294 -12.24 -4.79 -5.82
N MET A 295 -11.02 -5.31 -5.72
CA MET A 295 -10.61 -6.50 -6.50
C MET A 295 -11.44 -7.72 -6.13
N VAL A 296 -11.72 -7.90 -4.84
CA VAL A 296 -12.56 -9.01 -4.36
C VAL A 296 -13.99 -8.87 -4.87
N ARG A 297 -14.59 -7.67 -4.82
CA ARG A 297 -15.91 -7.42 -5.42
C ARG A 297 -15.95 -7.79 -6.90
N MET A 298 -14.94 -7.37 -7.68
CA MET A 298 -14.85 -7.73 -9.11
C MET A 298 -14.73 -9.24 -9.33
N MET A 299 -14.10 -10.00 -8.43
CA MET A 299 -14.08 -11.46 -8.49
C MET A 299 -15.44 -12.06 -8.12
N LEU A 300 -16.14 -11.51 -7.13
CA LEU A 300 -17.47 -11.96 -6.70
C LEU A 300 -18.55 -11.73 -7.76
N ASP A 301 -18.39 -10.71 -8.62
CA ASP A 301 -19.29 -10.45 -9.75
C ASP A 301 -19.19 -11.53 -10.86
N ARG A 302 -18.24 -12.48 -10.78
CA ARG A 302 -18.12 -13.60 -11.71
C ARG A 302 -19.11 -14.71 -11.39
N PRO A 303 -19.56 -15.51 -12.39
CA PRO A 303 -20.47 -16.62 -12.15
C PRO A 303 -19.97 -17.58 -11.06
N ALA A 304 -20.88 -18.08 -10.23
CA ALA A 304 -20.56 -18.94 -9.09
C ALA A 304 -19.77 -20.22 -9.47
N ALA A 305 -19.96 -20.74 -10.69
CA ALA A 305 -19.20 -21.87 -11.21
C ALA A 305 -17.69 -21.60 -11.30
N GLU A 306 -17.28 -20.35 -11.43
CA GLU A 306 -15.86 -19.95 -11.43
C GLU A 306 -15.26 -19.89 -10.03
N HIS A 307 -16.10 -19.88 -8.99
CA HIS A 307 -15.69 -19.96 -7.58
C HIS A 307 -15.62 -21.42 -7.08
N GLU A 308 -15.87 -22.42 -7.95
CA GLU A 308 -15.79 -23.83 -7.57
C GLU A 308 -14.46 -24.18 -6.92
N ARG A 309 -14.57 -24.67 -5.69
CA ARG A 309 -13.58 -24.76 -4.62
C ARG A 309 -12.50 -25.81 -4.87
N PRO A 310 -11.32 -25.47 -5.38
CA PRO A 310 -10.12 -26.22 -4.99
C PRO A 310 -9.58 -25.58 -3.72
N ALA A 311 -8.96 -26.35 -2.84
CA ALA A 311 -8.50 -25.97 -1.52
C ALA A 311 -8.53 -24.46 -1.21
N ALA A 312 -9.51 -24.03 -0.42
CA ALA A 312 -9.70 -22.63 -0.07
C ALA A 312 -8.41 -22.02 0.51
N PRO A 313 -8.08 -20.77 0.20
CA PRO A 313 -7.02 -20.05 0.91
C PRO A 313 -7.24 -20.12 2.43
N THR A 314 -6.20 -19.96 3.21
CA THR A 314 -6.37 -19.77 4.65
C THR A 314 -7.05 -18.44 4.94
N ALA A 315 -6.64 -17.38 4.22
CA ALA A 315 -7.22 -16.06 4.36
C ALA A 315 -7.13 -15.22 3.08
N LEU A 316 -8.14 -14.37 2.88
CA LEU A 316 -8.06 -13.17 2.07
C LEU A 316 -7.65 -12.02 3.01
N VAL A 317 -6.51 -11.39 2.76
CA VAL A 317 -6.03 -10.22 3.52
C VAL A 317 -6.32 -8.98 2.70
N LEU A 318 -7.29 -8.19 3.15
CA LEU A 318 -7.82 -7.05 2.42
C LEU A 318 -7.44 -5.75 3.10
N GLY A 319 -6.76 -4.87 2.36
CA GLY A 319 -6.31 -3.60 2.90
C GLY A 319 -6.33 -2.48 1.87
N GLY A 320 -5.95 -1.28 2.29
CA GLY A 320 -5.79 -0.11 1.42
C GLY A 320 -7.05 0.71 1.17
N SER A 321 -8.24 0.18 1.44
CA SER A 321 -9.51 0.90 1.48
C SER A 321 -10.45 0.27 2.51
N ALA A 322 -11.56 0.94 2.79
CA ALA A 322 -12.59 0.42 3.68
C ALA A 322 -13.17 -0.89 3.16
N LEU A 323 -13.33 -1.86 4.05
CA LEU A 323 -14.02 -3.14 3.79
C LEU A 323 -15.38 -3.09 4.47
N ASP A 324 -16.44 -3.09 3.69
CA ASP A 324 -17.81 -3.17 4.19
C ASP A 324 -18.18 -4.60 4.60
N ALA A 325 -19.14 -4.71 5.53
CA ALA A 325 -19.56 -6.00 6.09
C ALA A 325 -20.16 -6.94 5.02
N ALA A 326 -20.93 -6.39 4.07
CA ALA A 326 -21.58 -7.17 3.02
C ALA A 326 -20.53 -7.84 2.10
N THR A 327 -19.56 -7.07 1.61
CA THR A 327 -18.42 -7.59 0.79
C THR A 327 -17.63 -8.63 1.57
N ARG A 328 -17.36 -8.38 2.86
CA ARG A 328 -16.64 -9.34 3.71
C ARG A 328 -17.40 -10.66 3.83
N ASP A 329 -18.69 -10.62 4.16
CA ASP A 329 -19.48 -11.81 4.42
C ASP A 329 -19.76 -12.59 3.13
N GLU A 330 -19.90 -11.92 2.01
CA GLU A 330 -20.02 -12.54 0.69
C GLU A 330 -18.71 -13.23 0.30
N ALA A 331 -17.56 -12.56 0.48
CA ALA A 331 -16.25 -13.15 0.22
C ALA A 331 -15.99 -14.38 1.10
N ARG A 332 -16.36 -14.34 2.39
CA ARG A 332 -16.28 -15.51 3.29
C ARG A 332 -17.07 -16.70 2.77
N ARG A 333 -18.29 -16.46 2.28
CA ARG A 333 -19.15 -17.52 1.74
C ARG A 333 -18.62 -18.08 0.41
N ALA A 334 -18.22 -17.19 -0.51
CA ALA A 334 -17.77 -17.56 -1.84
C ALA A 334 -16.43 -18.33 -1.80
N PHE A 335 -15.44 -17.83 -1.07
CA PHE A 335 -14.10 -18.44 -1.00
C PHE A 335 -13.95 -19.49 0.11
N GLY A 336 -14.88 -19.56 1.07
CA GLY A 336 -14.84 -20.53 2.17
C GLY A 336 -13.66 -20.37 3.10
N CYS A 337 -13.13 -19.13 3.28
CA CYS A 337 -11.94 -18.85 4.06
C CYS A 337 -12.12 -17.61 4.98
N ALA A 338 -11.14 -17.37 5.84
CA ALA A 338 -11.11 -16.15 6.62
C ALA A 338 -10.94 -14.92 5.73
N VAL A 339 -11.59 -13.81 6.09
CA VAL A 339 -11.39 -12.49 5.48
C VAL A 339 -10.86 -11.55 6.55
N VAL A 340 -9.61 -11.14 6.39
CA VAL A 340 -8.89 -10.27 7.32
C VAL A 340 -8.94 -8.84 6.81
N ASN A 341 -9.55 -7.95 7.58
CA ASN A 341 -9.51 -6.51 7.30
C ASN A 341 -8.20 -5.94 7.85
N LEU A 342 -7.31 -5.49 6.97
CA LEU A 342 -6.02 -4.91 7.31
C LEU A 342 -6.07 -3.39 7.18
N TYR A 343 -6.05 -2.69 8.31
CA TYR A 343 -5.74 -1.26 8.35
C TYR A 343 -4.23 -1.07 8.30
N GLY A 344 -3.75 -0.25 7.37
CA GLY A 344 -2.34 0.05 7.26
C GLY A 344 -2.03 1.19 6.31
N SER A 345 -0.90 1.84 6.53
CA SER A 345 -0.38 2.91 5.68
C SER A 345 1.12 2.79 5.45
N ALA A 346 1.62 3.55 4.46
CA ALA A 346 3.06 3.72 4.26
C ALA A 346 3.72 4.44 5.45
N ASP A 347 2.95 5.16 6.26
CA ASP A 347 3.44 5.96 7.39
C ASP A 347 3.78 5.11 8.63
N GLY A 348 3.58 3.79 8.61
CA GLY A 348 4.07 2.90 9.67
C GLY A 348 3.01 2.42 10.66
N VAL A 349 1.78 2.24 10.22
CA VAL A 349 0.72 1.63 11.01
C VAL A 349 0.21 0.36 10.34
N HIS A 350 0.03 -0.71 11.12
CA HIS A 350 -0.71 -1.93 10.76
C HIS A 350 -1.55 -2.37 11.94
N CYS A 351 -2.81 -2.75 11.67
CA CYS A 351 -3.70 -3.35 12.64
C CYS A 351 -4.72 -4.24 11.93
N HIS A 352 -5.00 -5.43 12.45
CA HIS A 352 -6.02 -6.33 11.89
C HIS A 352 -6.63 -7.22 12.98
N GLY A 353 -7.83 -7.73 12.74
CA GLY A 353 -8.57 -8.59 13.68
C GLY A 353 -8.19 -10.06 13.65
N GLY A 354 -7.14 -10.44 12.88
CA GLY A 354 -6.77 -11.85 12.68
C GLY A 354 -7.79 -12.65 11.85
N PRO A 355 -7.55 -13.98 11.68
CA PRO A 355 -8.41 -14.85 10.89
C PRO A 355 -9.81 -15.06 11.49
N ALA A 356 -9.95 -14.96 12.80
CA ALA A 356 -11.24 -15.07 13.49
C ALA A 356 -12.16 -13.86 13.24
N GLY A 357 -11.59 -12.76 12.74
CA GLY A 357 -12.28 -11.49 12.62
C GLY A 357 -12.33 -10.73 13.97
N PRO A 358 -12.91 -9.52 13.98
CA PRO A 358 -13.05 -8.76 15.20
C PRO A 358 -13.97 -9.46 16.19
N ALA A 359 -13.60 -9.48 17.46
CA ALA A 359 -14.47 -9.93 18.53
C ALA A 359 -15.46 -8.82 18.85
N GLY A 360 -16.76 -9.11 18.74
CA GLY A 360 -17.82 -8.20 19.15
C GLY A 360 -18.65 -7.64 17.98
N PRO A 361 -19.77 -6.98 18.30
CA PRO A 361 -20.68 -6.45 17.30
C PRO A 361 -20.05 -5.29 16.53
N GLU A 362 -20.21 -5.29 15.21
CA GLU A 362 -19.75 -4.20 14.33
C GLU A 362 -20.66 -2.96 14.38
N THR A 363 -21.54 -2.87 15.38
CA THR A 363 -22.46 -1.75 15.56
C THR A 363 -21.72 -0.48 15.97
N GLY A 364 -22.11 0.66 15.42
CA GLY A 364 -21.56 1.98 15.70
C GLY A 364 -20.58 2.49 14.64
N PRO A 365 -20.26 3.79 14.67
CA PRO A 365 -19.52 4.47 13.61
C PRO A 365 -18.08 3.99 13.46
N GLY A 366 -17.63 3.90 12.20
CA GLY A 366 -16.28 3.53 11.83
C GLY A 366 -16.08 2.03 11.58
N ILE A 367 -14.97 1.72 10.95
CA ILE A 367 -14.60 0.38 10.51
C ILE A 367 -13.77 -0.30 11.59
N VAL A 368 -14.20 -1.48 12.01
CA VAL A 368 -13.45 -2.31 12.96
C VAL A 368 -12.24 -2.91 12.26
N VAL A 369 -11.04 -2.68 12.84
CA VAL A 369 -9.80 -3.16 12.25
C VAL A 369 -9.01 -4.11 13.14
N GLY A 370 -9.38 -4.27 14.40
CA GLY A 370 -8.77 -5.22 15.32
C GLY A 370 -8.05 -4.57 16.49
N ARG A 371 -7.29 -5.37 17.25
CA ARG A 371 -6.48 -4.88 18.37
C ARG A 371 -5.04 -4.64 17.91
N PRO A 372 -4.39 -3.55 18.35
CA PRO A 372 -2.98 -3.33 18.09
C PRO A 372 -2.11 -4.46 18.66
N ASP A 373 -1.08 -4.84 17.91
CA ASP A 373 -0.06 -5.78 18.31
C ASP A 373 1.25 -5.01 18.61
N PRO A 374 1.76 -4.97 19.85
CA PRO A 374 2.99 -4.28 20.18
C PRO A 374 4.21 -4.78 19.40
N GLY A 375 4.23 -6.04 19.00
CA GLY A 375 5.25 -6.60 18.11
C GLY A 375 5.23 -6.04 16.69
N VAL A 376 4.16 -5.34 16.33
CA VAL A 376 3.98 -4.63 15.04
C VAL A 376 4.06 -3.13 15.26
N CYS A 377 3.08 -2.56 15.96
CA CYS A 377 3.08 -1.17 16.41
C CYS A 377 2.07 -0.93 17.55
N GLU A 378 2.48 -0.14 18.53
CA GLU A 378 1.58 0.48 19.47
C GLU A 378 0.72 1.52 18.78
N ILE A 379 -0.53 1.66 19.22
CA ILE A 379 -1.44 2.69 18.72
C ILE A 379 -1.99 3.49 19.91
N ARG A 380 -2.02 4.80 19.77
CA ARG A 380 -2.73 5.69 20.70
C ARG A 380 -3.60 6.68 19.95
N ILE A 381 -4.65 7.17 20.61
CA ILE A 381 -5.54 8.19 20.08
C ILE A 381 -5.18 9.53 20.71
N ALA A 382 -4.77 10.51 19.90
CA ALA A 382 -4.48 11.86 20.34
C ALA A 382 -5.75 12.72 20.21
N PRO A 383 -6.15 13.46 21.26
CA PRO A 383 -7.31 14.35 21.20
C PRO A 383 -7.16 15.41 20.09
N LEU A 384 -8.28 15.73 19.43
CA LEU A 384 -8.32 16.84 18.47
C LEU A 384 -8.42 18.18 19.20
N GLN A 385 -7.72 19.19 18.71
CA GLN A 385 -7.87 20.56 19.19
C GLN A 385 -9.28 21.05 18.83
N GLY A 386 -10.05 21.50 19.84
CA GLY A 386 -11.41 22.04 19.65
C GLY A 386 -12.57 21.16 20.14
N GLY A 387 -12.33 19.99 20.71
CA GLY A 387 -13.29 19.26 21.56
C GLY A 387 -14.57 18.74 20.90
N ALA A 388 -14.66 18.64 19.58
CA ALA A 388 -15.94 18.50 18.86
C ALA A 388 -16.30 17.09 18.35
N SER A 389 -15.59 16.02 18.72
CA SER A 389 -15.87 14.70 18.12
C SER A 389 -15.91 13.51 19.10
N GLY A 390 -16.44 13.69 20.29
CA GLY A 390 -16.56 12.58 21.26
C GLY A 390 -15.20 11.94 21.59
N ASP A 391 -15.16 10.60 21.72
CA ASP A 391 -13.96 9.83 22.06
C ASP A 391 -13.00 9.58 20.87
N ALA A 392 -13.27 10.14 19.68
CA ALA A 392 -12.43 10.00 18.51
C ALA A 392 -11.32 11.05 18.46
N GLY A 393 -10.13 10.62 18.01
CA GLY A 393 -8.96 11.49 17.84
C GLY A 393 -8.03 11.00 16.74
N GLU A 394 -6.89 11.67 16.57
CA GLU A 394 -5.88 11.26 15.59
C GLU A 394 -5.18 9.97 16.04
N ILE A 395 -5.10 9.00 15.13
CA ILE A 395 -4.36 7.76 15.34
C ILE A 395 -2.86 8.06 15.25
N LEU A 396 -2.12 7.77 16.32
CA LEU A 396 -0.67 7.77 16.35
C LEU A 396 -0.17 6.34 16.46
N ALA A 397 0.90 6.03 15.73
CA ALA A 397 1.52 4.70 15.71
C ALA A 397 3.02 4.77 16.02
N ARG A 398 3.53 3.79 16.77
CA ARG A 398 4.95 3.62 17.10
C ARG A 398 5.24 2.16 17.39
N GLY A 399 6.32 1.60 16.87
CA GLY A 399 6.71 0.21 17.13
C GLY A 399 7.76 -0.30 16.15
N PRO A 400 8.03 -1.61 16.15
CA PRO A 400 9.05 -2.24 15.32
C PRO A 400 8.94 -1.87 13.82
N MET A 401 7.73 -1.65 13.29
CA MET A 401 7.53 -1.26 11.90
C MET A 401 7.65 0.25 11.61
N THR A 402 7.92 1.08 12.62
CA THR A 402 7.99 2.54 12.43
C THR A 402 9.06 2.90 11.40
N PRO A 403 8.72 3.65 10.33
CA PRO A 403 9.68 4.07 9.31
C PRO A 403 10.69 5.08 9.86
N MET A 404 11.80 5.24 9.14
CA MET A 404 12.88 6.13 9.54
C MET A 404 12.50 7.60 9.41
N CYS A 405 12.10 8.03 8.20
CA CYS A 405 11.79 9.42 7.86
C CYS A 405 10.97 9.52 6.58
N TYR A 406 10.52 10.75 6.27
CA TYR A 406 10.06 11.14 4.93
C TYR A 406 11.28 11.66 4.15
N VAL A 407 11.57 11.04 3.01
CA VAL A 407 12.76 11.31 2.20
C VAL A 407 12.60 12.61 1.42
N GLY A 408 13.57 13.51 1.55
CA GLY A 408 13.57 14.80 0.84
C GLY A 408 12.46 15.76 1.25
N ALA A 409 11.82 15.54 2.42
CA ALA A 409 10.66 16.31 2.87
C ALA A 409 10.76 16.65 4.38
N PRO A 410 11.66 17.55 4.78
CA PRO A 410 11.85 17.91 6.19
C PRO A 410 10.58 18.49 6.84
N GLU A 411 9.74 19.19 6.09
CA GLU A 411 8.45 19.72 6.53
C GLU A 411 7.47 18.60 6.91
N LEU A 412 7.46 17.48 6.18
CA LEU A 412 6.64 16.33 6.53
C LEU A 412 7.17 15.63 7.80
N ASN A 413 8.49 15.59 7.97
CA ASN A 413 9.10 15.06 9.19
C ASN A 413 8.69 15.90 10.42
N MET A 414 8.73 17.23 10.33
CA MET A 414 8.27 18.11 11.40
C MET A 414 6.77 17.96 11.68
N ARG A 415 5.96 17.77 10.64
CA ARG A 415 4.50 17.69 10.75
C ARG A 415 4.00 16.36 11.30
N TYR A 416 4.58 15.25 10.83
CA TYR A 416 4.04 13.91 11.08
C TYR A 416 4.87 13.06 12.04
N ARG A 417 6.02 13.55 12.54
CA ARG A 417 6.88 12.82 13.48
C ARG A 417 6.97 13.56 14.80
N THR A 418 6.94 12.81 15.88
CA THR A 418 7.19 13.35 17.22
C THR A 418 8.60 12.99 17.68
N ALA A 419 9.16 13.76 18.62
CA ALA A 419 10.52 13.55 19.14
C ALA A 419 10.68 12.20 19.86
N ASP A 420 9.58 11.65 20.41
CA ASP A 420 9.53 10.34 21.08
C ASP A 420 9.17 9.18 20.13
N GLY A 421 9.26 9.41 18.81
CA GLY A 421 9.18 8.38 17.77
C GLY A 421 7.77 8.01 17.29
N TRP A 422 6.72 8.71 17.73
CA TRP A 422 5.38 8.48 17.18
C TRP A 422 5.23 9.07 15.78
N VAL A 423 4.42 8.39 14.99
CA VAL A 423 3.96 8.86 13.67
C VAL A 423 2.51 9.29 13.78
N ARG A 424 2.22 10.50 13.34
CA ARG A 424 0.87 11.00 13.11
C ARG A 424 0.36 10.44 11.78
N THR A 425 -0.67 9.60 11.82
CA THR A 425 -1.16 8.94 10.60
C THR A 425 -2.05 9.84 9.73
N GLY A 426 -2.62 10.88 10.33
CA GLY A 426 -3.66 11.70 9.74
C GLY A 426 -5.00 10.98 9.62
N ASP A 427 -5.11 9.76 10.13
CA ASP A 427 -6.36 9.02 10.24
C ASP A 427 -7.00 9.25 11.60
N LEU A 428 -8.31 9.19 11.66
CA LEU A 428 -9.09 9.32 12.89
C LEU A 428 -9.55 7.95 13.37
N GLY A 429 -9.48 7.74 14.68
CA GLY A 429 -9.92 6.50 15.30
C GLY A 429 -10.35 6.66 16.74
N ARG A 430 -10.87 5.57 17.27
CA ARG A 430 -11.19 5.40 18.70
C ARG A 430 -11.02 3.95 19.09
N PHE A 431 -10.81 3.70 20.35
CA PHE A 431 -10.89 2.36 20.92
C PHE A 431 -12.30 2.07 21.44
N THR A 432 -12.74 0.84 21.28
CA THR A 432 -13.88 0.29 21.98
C THR A 432 -13.45 -0.15 23.40
N GLU A 433 -14.41 -0.43 24.28
CA GLU A 433 -14.14 -0.85 25.67
C GLU A 433 -13.25 -2.10 25.76
N ASP A 434 -13.33 -3.00 24.77
CA ASP A 434 -12.52 -4.20 24.68
C ASP A 434 -11.12 -3.97 24.06
N GLY A 435 -10.74 -2.72 23.77
CA GLY A 435 -9.44 -2.36 23.19
C GLY A 435 -9.34 -2.58 21.68
N THR A 436 -10.46 -2.78 20.97
CA THR A 436 -10.47 -2.90 19.52
C THR A 436 -10.43 -1.50 18.87
N LEU A 437 -9.54 -1.31 17.91
CA LEU A 437 -9.45 -0.06 17.14
C LEU A 437 -10.56 0.03 16.11
N ARG A 438 -11.21 1.18 16.05
CA ARG A 438 -12.11 1.60 14.97
C ARG A 438 -11.52 2.81 14.25
N VAL A 439 -11.41 2.72 12.93
CA VAL A 439 -11.04 3.84 12.06
C VAL A 439 -12.31 4.55 11.63
N VAL A 440 -12.42 5.84 11.96
CA VAL A 440 -13.65 6.63 11.73
C VAL A 440 -13.50 7.65 10.60
N GLY A 441 -12.30 7.79 10.01
CA GLY A 441 -12.09 8.69 8.88
C GLY A 441 -10.66 9.20 8.77
N ARG A 442 -10.52 10.31 8.03
CA ARG A 442 -9.24 11.03 7.87
C ARG A 442 -9.38 12.49 8.23
N LEU A 443 -8.36 13.04 8.87
CA LEU A 443 -8.33 14.46 9.27
C LEU A 443 -8.58 15.41 8.08
N LYS A 444 -7.95 15.15 6.95
CA LYS A 444 -8.04 15.97 5.74
C LYS A 444 -9.34 15.81 4.94
N ASP A 445 -10.06 14.69 5.16
CA ASP A 445 -11.32 14.40 4.47
C ASP A 445 -12.53 14.90 5.27
N ILE A 446 -12.31 15.39 6.50
CA ILE A 446 -13.35 15.98 7.34
C ILE A 446 -14.00 17.15 6.59
N VAL A 447 -15.31 17.11 6.51
CA VAL A 447 -16.14 18.19 5.99
C VAL A 447 -16.49 19.13 7.13
N ILE A 448 -16.06 20.39 7.02
CA ILE A 448 -16.32 21.42 8.05
C ILE A 448 -17.61 22.14 7.69
N ARG A 449 -18.71 21.71 8.30
CA ARG A 449 -20.05 22.21 8.03
C ARG A 449 -20.55 23.09 9.19
N GLY A 450 -20.57 24.41 8.99
CA GLY A 450 -21.06 25.34 10.02
C GLY A 450 -20.35 25.19 11.37
N GLY A 451 -19.04 24.90 11.37
CA GLY A 451 -18.25 24.63 12.55
C GLY A 451 -18.34 23.20 13.09
N ALA A 452 -19.19 22.34 12.52
CA ALA A 452 -19.25 20.92 12.86
C ALA A 452 -18.30 20.11 11.96
N ASN A 453 -17.53 19.20 12.55
CA ASN A 453 -16.68 18.26 11.83
C ASN A 453 -17.49 17.01 11.46
N VAL A 454 -17.72 16.78 10.18
CA VAL A 454 -18.42 15.61 9.65
C VAL A 454 -17.42 14.66 9.01
N SER A 455 -17.36 13.42 9.48
CA SER A 455 -16.55 12.38 8.84
C SER A 455 -17.31 11.76 7.66
N PRO A 456 -16.86 11.93 6.41
CA PRO A 456 -17.48 11.26 5.27
C PRO A 456 -17.51 9.74 5.41
N ALA A 457 -16.44 9.15 5.96
CA ALA A 457 -16.32 7.71 6.12
C ALA A 457 -17.38 7.13 7.10
N GLU A 458 -17.78 7.89 8.11
CA GLU A 458 -18.87 7.50 9.02
C GLU A 458 -20.20 7.40 8.26
N VAL A 459 -20.50 8.41 7.44
CA VAL A 459 -21.73 8.46 6.63
C VAL A 459 -21.74 7.38 5.55
N GLU A 460 -20.59 7.16 4.89
CA GLU A 460 -20.41 6.11 3.90
C GLU A 460 -20.65 4.71 4.46
N GLY A 461 -20.10 4.46 5.66
CA GLY A 461 -20.28 3.18 6.36
C GLY A 461 -21.76 2.85 6.57
N GLU A 462 -22.56 3.82 6.99
CA GLU A 462 -24.00 3.64 7.20
C GLU A 462 -24.76 3.54 5.86
N LEU A 463 -24.46 4.40 4.88
CA LEU A 463 -25.11 4.38 3.57
C LEU A 463 -24.80 3.12 2.75
N SER A 464 -23.69 2.45 2.99
CA SER A 464 -23.35 1.19 2.31
C SER A 464 -24.36 0.06 2.60
N SER A 465 -25.08 0.13 3.71
CA SER A 465 -26.15 -0.80 4.09
C SER A 465 -27.51 -0.50 3.45
N HIS A 466 -27.65 0.62 2.71
CA HIS A 466 -28.91 0.97 2.06
C HIS A 466 -29.21 0.02 0.88
N PRO A 467 -30.45 -0.52 0.75
CA PRO A 467 -30.77 -1.56 -0.25
C PRO A 467 -30.57 -1.13 -1.71
N ASP A 468 -30.63 0.15 -2.01
CA ASP A 468 -30.48 0.68 -3.37
C ASP A 468 -29.04 1.14 -3.68
N VAL A 469 -28.14 1.12 -2.72
CA VAL A 469 -26.74 1.54 -2.86
C VAL A 469 -25.85 0.34 -3.18
N ARG A 470 -25.06 0.45 -4.27
CA ARG A 470 -24.00 -0.50 -4.59
C ARG A 470 -22.66 -0.03 -4.01
N ASP A 471 -22.31 1.23 -4.30
CA ASP A 471 -21.12 1.90 -3.79
C ASP A 471 -21.46 3.34 -3.40
N VAL A 472 -20.77 3.89 -2.41
CA VAL A 472 -20.93 5.27 -1.98
C VAL A 472 -19.62 5.87 -1.51
N LEU A 473 -19.38 7.12 -1.90
CA LEU A 473 -18.36 8.00 -1.31
C LEU A 473 -18.97 9.37 -1.04
N CYS A 474 -18.62 9.94 0.10
CA CYS A 474 -19.05 11.27 0.48
C CYS A 474 -17.90 12.27 0.34
N VAL A 475 -18.20 13.47 -0.15
CA VAL A 475 -17.21 14.54 -0.33
C VAL A 475 -17.77 15.87 0.13
N GLY A 476 -16.88 16.76 0.60
CA GLY A 476 -17.24 18.14 0.89
C GLY A 476 -17.36 18.94 -0.40
N VAL A 477 -18.43 19.73 -0.50
CA VAL A 477 -18.66 20.71 -1.57
C VAL A 477 -18.64 22.11 -0.93
N PRO A 478 -17.90 23.08 -1.49
CA PRO A 478 -17.86 24.43 -0.94
C PRO A 478 -19.25 25.07 -0.85
N ASP A 479 -19.56 25.72 0.29
CA ASP A 479 -20.78 26.44 0.53
C ASP A 479 -20.47 27.78 1.20
N PRO A 480 -20.97 28.92 0.69
CA PRO A 480 -20.62 30.24 1.21
C PRO A 480 -21.10 30.52 2.65
N LEU A 481 -22.15 29.84 3.11
CA LEU A 481 -22.72 30.02 4.44
C LEU A 481 -22.16 29.01 5.45
N MET A 482 -22.06 27.76 5.05
CA MET A 482 -21.67 26.63 5.93
C MET A 482 -20.18 26.28 5.84
N GLY A 483 -19.42 26.92 4.94
CA GLY A 483 -18.06 26.53 4.62
C GLY A 483 -18.05 25.35 3.64
N GLU A 484 -18.55 24.22 4.06
CA GLU A 484 -18.78 23.04 3.22
C GLU A 484 -20.14 22.38 3.51
N ARG A 485 -20.68 21.69 2.50
CA ARG A 485 -21.80 20.76 2.62
C ARG A 485 -21.36 19.36 2.21
N LEU A 486 -22.03 18.34 2.73
CA LEU A 486 -21.74 16.95 2.41
C LEU A 486 -22.54 16.51 1.18
N ALA A 487 -21.84 16.03 0.14
CA ALA A 487 -22.44 15.39 -1.02
C ALA A 487 -22.20 13.88 -0.96
N ALA A 488 -23.26 13.07 -1.10
CA ALA A 488 -23.17 11.63 -1.29
C ALA A 488 -23.06 11.33 -2.79
N CYS A 489 -21.92 10.76 -3.21
CA CYS A 489 -21.69 10.25 -4.56
C CYS A 489 -22.04 8.75 -4.57
N VAL A 490 -23.17 8.39 -5.14
CA VAL A 490 -23.75 7.04 -5.03
C VAL A 490 -23.75 6.35 -6.38
N VAL A 491 -23.23 5.13 -6.42
CA VAL A 491 -23.44 4.17 -7.51
C VAL A 491 -24.66 3.31 -7.12
N PRO A 492 -25.78 3.44 -7.83
CA PRO A 492 -26.98 2.66 -7.50
C PRO A 492 -26.83 1.19 -7.90
N ARG A 493 -27.57 0.30 -7.22
CA ARG A 493 -27.73 -1.07 -7.70
C ARG A 493 -28.48 -1.10 -9.03
N PRO A 494 -28.31 -2.14 -9.87
CA PRO A 494 -29.01 -2.25 -11.14
C PRO A 494 -30.53 -2.07 -10.99
N GLY A 495 -31.11 -1.18 -11.81
CA GLY A 495 -32.54 -0.87 -11.78
C GLY A 495 -33.03 -0.06 -10.60
N ARG A 496 -32.14 0.48 -9.75
CA ARG A 496 -32.47 1.33 -8.62
C ARG A 496 -32.08 2.80 -8.87
N GLN A 497 -32.83 3.72 -8.27
CA GLN A 497 -32.54 5.15 -8.27
C GLN A 497 -32.83 5.73 -6.86
N PRO A 498 -31.88 5.65 -5.94
CA PRO A 498 -32.06 6.20 -4.62
C PRO A 498 -32.24 7.72 -4.68
N ALA A 499 -33.17 8.25 -3.87
CA ALA A 499 -33.34 9.68 -3.69
C ALA A 499 -32.63 10.13 -2.41
N LEU A 500 -32.21 11.40 -2.35
CA LEU A 500 -31.55 11.96 -1.15
C LEU A 500 -32.41 11.75 0.12
N ALA A 501 -33.72 11.97 0.02
CA ALA A 501 -34.66 11.75 1.13
C ALA A 501 -34.66 10.30 1.64
N SER A 502 -34.55 9.30 0.75
CA SER A 502 -34.45 7.88 1.10
C SER A 502 -33.16 7.58 1.87
N LEU A 503 -32.05 8.14 1.42
CA LEU A 503 -30.75 8.00 2.08
C LEU A 503 -30.77 8.63 3.48
N CYS A 504 -31.30 9.84 3.61
CA CYS A 504 -31.44 10.52 4.90
C CYS A 504 -32.38 9.76 5.85
N ALA A 505 -33.51 9.24 5.36
CA ALA A 505 -34.43 8.42 6.17
C ALA A 505 -33.77 7.10 6.63
N HIS A 506 -32.86 6.53 5.84
CA HIS A 506 -32.06 5.37 6.23
C HIS A 506 -31.11 5.72 7.37
N LEU A 507 -30.39 6.84 7.27
CA LEU A 507 -29.48 7.33 8.31
C LEU A 507 -30.22 7.69 9.61
N ASP A 508 -31.44 8.28 9.52
CA ASP A 508 -32.29 8.53 10.69
C ASP A 508 -32.65 7.22 11.42
N ARG A 509 -32.97 6.14 10.68
CA ARG A 509 -33.26 4.81 11.26
C ARG A 509 -32.08 4.18 11.96
N LEU A 510 -30.88 4.44 11.46
CA LEU A 510 -29.63 3.96 12.07
C LEU A 510 -29.15 4.86 13.22
N GLY A 511 -29.89 5.96 13.51
CA GLY A 511 -29.55 6.87 14.60
C GLY A 511 -28.42 7.83 14.32
N LEU A 512 -28.03 8.01 13.04
CA LEU A 512 -27.00 8.98 12.69
C LEU A 512 -27.54 10.40 12.87
N GLU A 513 -26.76 11.25 13.53
CA GLU A 513 -27.12 12.63 13.80
C GLU A 513 -27.37 13.43 12.51
N ARG A 514 -28.51 14.17 12.45
CA ARG A 514 -28.94 14.87 11.23
C ARG A 514 -27.94 15.89 10.69
N ARG A 515 -27.11 16.50 11.54
CA ARG A 515 -26.05 17.41 11.08
C ARG A 515 -24.98 16.72 10.24
N LYS A 516 -24.91 15.38 10.26
CA LYS A 516 -23.98 14.57 9.46
C LYS A 516 -24.62 14.05 8.17
N HIS A 517 -25.91 14.25 7.97
CA HIS A 517 -26.61 13.78 6.77
C HIS A 517 -26.13 14.53 5.52
N PRO A 518 -26.05 13.85 4.36
CA PRO A 518 -25.71 14.52 3.11
C PRO A 518 -26.83 15.50 2.71
N GLU A 519 -26.44 16.60 2.10
CA GLU A 519 -27.34 17.64 1.59
C GLU A 519 -27.44 17.59 0.06
N HIS A 520 -26.48 16.91 -0.57
CA HIS A 520 -26.44 16.71 -2.00
C HIS A 520 -26.32 15.23 -2.35
N LEU A 521 -26.91 14.83 -3.47
CA LEU A 521 -26.82 13.47 -4.01
C LEU A 521 -26.35 13.56 -5.46
N LEU A 522 -25.18 12.97 -5.73
CA LEU A 522 -24.64 12.79 -7.08
C LEU A 522 -24.73 11.31 -7.46
N LEU A 523 -25.62 10.95 -8.39
CA LEU A 523 -25.69 9.59 -8.93
C LEU A 523 -24.55 9.38 -9.95
N ILE A 524 -23.78 8.33 -9.74
CA ILE A 524 -22.65 7.94 -10.58
C ILE A 524 -23.08 6.82 -11.52
N THR A 525 -22.91 7.05 -12.81
CA THR A 525 -23.13 6.02 -13.83
C THR A 525 -21.84 5.19 -13.99
N GLY A 526 -21.97 3.87 -13.92
CA GLY A 526 -20.84 2.94 -13.95
C GLY A 526 -20.18 2.76 -12.58
N ASP A 527 -18.87 2.72 -12.53
CA ASP A 527 -18.09 2.52 -11.31
C ASP A 527 -17.56 3.84 -10.75
N LEU A 528 -17.21 3.84 -9.46
CA LEU A 528 -16.49 4.95 -8.86
C LEU A 528 -15.14 5.16 -9.58
N PRO A 529 -14.72 6.42 -9.80
CA PRO A 529 -13.41 6.68 -10.36
C PRO A 529 -12.31 6.16 -9.42
N LEU A 530 -11.26 5.55 -10.01
CA LEU A 530 -10.14 4.99 -9.27
C LEU A 530 -8.85 5.74 -9.58
N THR A 531 -8.01 5.87 -8.56
CA THR A 531 -6.63 6.32 -8.71
C THR A 531 -5.77 5.27 -9.44
N PRO A 532 -4.58 5.60 -9.94
CA PRO A 532 -3.65 4.62 -10.53
C PRO A 532 -3.27 3.46 -9.59
N ALA A 533 -3.44 3.64 -8.29
CA ALA A 533 -3.23 2.60 -7.27
C ALA A 533 -4.47 1.72 -7.02
N GLY A 534 -5.55 1.88 -7.81
CA GLY A 534 -6.78 1.11 -7.69
C GLY A 534 -7.69 1.51 -6.51
N LYS A 535 -7.43 2.66 -5.88
CA LYS A 535 -8.27 3.19 -4.80
C LYS A 535 -9.31 4.17 -5.33
N PRO A 536 -10.47 4.34 -4.66
CA PRO A 536 -11.44 5.36 -5.02
C PRO A 536 -10.83 6.78 -5.06
N ASP A 537 -11.10 7.52 -6.13
CA ASP A 537 -10.58 8.86 -6.34
C ASP A 537 -11.56 9.92 -5.80
N ARG A 538 -11.38 10.30 -4.52
CA ARG A 538 -12.18 11.35 -3.88
C ARG A 538 -11.97 12.72 -4.50
N ALA A 539 -10.78 13.02 -5.04
CA ALA A 539 -10.50 14.31 -5.64
C ALA A 539 -11.31 14.51 -6.93
N ALA A 540 -11.36 13.47 -7.78
CA ALA A 540 -12.19 13.47 -8.97
C ALA A 540 -13.69 13.60 -8.63
N LEU A 541 -14.16 12.90 -7.57
CA LEU A 541 -15.54 12.99 -7.13
C LEU A 541 -15.88 14.38 -6.54
N ARG A 542 -14.96 14.98 -5.76
CA ARG A 542 -15.14 16.32 -5.21
C ARG A 542 -15.26 17.36 -6.35
N ALA A 543 -14.42 17.27 -7.38
CA ALA A 543 -14.53 18.14 -8.56
C ALA A 543 -15.88 17.99 -9.25
N ARG A 544 -16.31 16.75 -9.53
CA ARG A 544 -17.62 16.47 -10.14
C ARG A 544 -18.80 16.93 -9.30
N ALA A 545 -18.73 16.79 -7.98
CA ALA A 545 -19.76 17.26 -7.07
C ALA A 545 -19.80 18.81 -7.01
N ALA A 546 -18.63 19.46 -6.99
CA ALA A 546 -18.57 20.92 -7.03
C ALA A 546 -19.14 21.50 -8.34
N ASP A 547 -18.91 20.83 -9.48
CA ASP A 547 -19.50 21.21 -10.77
C ASP A 547 -21.03 20.99 -10.79
N ALA A 548 -21.52 19.91 -10.18
CA ALA A 548 -22.95 19.59 -10.11
C ALA A 548 -23.72 20.48 -9.11
N PHE A 549 -23.06 20.97 -8.08
CA PHE A 549 -23.64 21.80 -7.01
C PHE A 549 -22.81 23.08 -6.82
N PRO A 550 -22.85 23.99 -7.80
CA PRO A 550 -22.08 25.23 -7.69
C PRO A 550 -22.58 26.06 -6.51
N ALA A 551 -21.64 26.65 -5.77
CA ALA A 551 -21.96 27.56 -4.68
C ALA A 551 -22.73 28.77 -5.24
N ASP A 552 -24.01 28.89 -4.90
CA ASP A 552 -24.86 30.02 -5.32
C ASP A 552 -24.29 31.32 -4.74
N ARG A 553 -23.70 32.15 -5.59
CA ARG A 553 -23.19 33.50 -5.23
C ARG A 553 -24.30 34.53 -5.02
N THR A 554 -25.56 34.15 -5.11
CA THR A 554 -26.71 35.08 -5.21
C THR A 554 -27.43 35.36 -3.90
N GLN A 555 -26.97 34.85 -2.75
CA GLN A 555 -27.61 35.14 -1.43
C GLN A 555 -26.70 35.86 -0.44
N ALA A 556 -25.68 36.57 -0.90
CA ALA A 556 -24.91 37.51 -0.08
C ALA A 556 -25.25 38.95 -0.53
N GLY A 557 -26.42 39.41 -0.17
CA GLY A 557 -26.92 40.76 -0.34
C GLY A 557 -27.56 41.22 0.96
#